data_645a22be6c64bc976c38401a5e75eccc
#
_entry.id   645a22be6c64bc976c38401a5e75eccc
#
_cell.length_a   1.000
_cell.length_b   1.000
_cell.length_c   1.000
_cell.angle_alpha   90.00
_cell.angle_beta   90.00
_cell.angle_gamma   90.00
#
_symmetry.space_group_name_H-M   'P 1'
#
loop_
_entity.id
_entity.type
_entity.pdbx_description
1 polymer ?
#
loop_
_entity_poly.entity_id
_entity_poly.type
_entity_poly.pdbx_seq_one_letter_code
_entity_poly.pdbx_strand_id
1 'polypeptide(L)'
;MDDCLFCKIARGEIPVTPVYSDDRVIAFDDIEPQAPVHTLIIPRKHYTNLNDDIPVEDLAAIFGAVQHVARIKGVGDSGYRTIVNSGHDSNQTVKHLHVHVLGGRPMAHGMVLFAEE
;
A
#
# COMPACT_ATOMS: atom_id res chain seq x y z
N MET A 1 2.67 -17.45 8.69
CA MET A 1 1.71 -16.55 7.99
C MET A 1 1.24 -17.18 6.69
N ASP A 2 0.86 -18.46 6.78
CA ASP A 2 0.54 -19.24 5.58
C ASP A 2 -0.73 -18.78 4.90
N ASP A 3 -1.65 -18.17 5.66
CA ASP A 3 -2.91 -17.66 5.14
C ASP A 3 -2.90 -16.17 4.81
N CYS A 4 -1.75 -15.50 4.95
CA CYS A 4 -1.65 -14.08 4.62
C CYS A 4 -1.55 -13.88 3.10
N LEU A 5 -2.56 -13.22 2.53
CA LEU A 5 -2.62 -12.95 1.10
C LEU A 5 -1.38 -12.21 0.60
N PHE A 6 -0.95 -11.17 1.31
CA PHE A 6 0.19 -10.35 0.86
C PHE A 6 1.52 -11.08 1.07
N CYS A 7 1.64 -11.95 2.08
CA CYS A 7 2.81 -12.82 2.19
C CYS A 7 2.91 -13.75 0.98
N LYS A 8 1.78 -14.28 0.52
CA LYS A 8 1.74 -15.16 -0.66
C LYS A 8 2.14 -14.40 -1.92
N ILE A 9 1.69 -13.15 -2.05
CA ILE A 9 2.11 -12.30 -3.18
C ILE A 9 3.61 -12.02 -3.10
N ALA A 10 4.11 -11.68 -1.92
CA ALA A 10 5.54 -11.39 -1.74
C ALA A 10 6.43 -12.59 -2.05
N ARG A 11 5.94 -13.81 -1.80
CA ARG A 11 6.66 -15.06 -2.11
C ARG A 11 6.48 -15.53 -3.55
N GLY A 12 5.64 -14.87 -4.34
CA GLY A 12 5.35 -15.28 -5.70
C GLY A 12 4.35 -16.43 -5.82
N GLU A 13 3.68 -16.80 -4.72
CA GLU A 13 2.68 -17.87 -4.74
C GLU A 13 1.38 -17.45 -5.40
N ILE A 14 1.06 -16.16 -5.30
CA ILE A 14 -0.06 -15.54 -6.01
C ILE A 14 0.55 -14.54 -6.98
N PRO A 15 0.37 -14.74 -8.30
CA PRO A 15 1.02 -13.88 -9.28
C PRO A 15 0.35 -12.51 -9.34
N VAL A 16 1.19 -11.46 -9.39
CA VAL A 16 0.78 -10.09 -9.70
C VAL A 16 1.78 -9.53 -10.69
N THR A 17 1.36 -8.53 -11.46
CA THR A 17 2.28 -7.76 -12.30
C THR A 17 2.79 -6.59 -11.47
N PRO A 18 4.07 -6.58 -11.07
CA PRO A 18 4.56 -5.50 -10.22
C PRO A 18 4.60 -4.18 -10.96
N VAL A 19 4.16 -3.12 -10.28
CA VAL A 19 4.40 -1.74 -10.71
C VAL A 19 5.84 -1.35 -10.38
N TYR A 20 6.32 -1.81 -9.22
CA TYR A 20 7.69 -1.58 -8.75
C TYR A 20 8.06 -2.69 -7.77
N SER A 21 9.31 -3.10 -7.76
CA SER A 21 9.78 -4.05 -6.75
C SER A 21 11.28 -3.88 -6.50
N ASP A 22 11.69 -4.20 -5.29
CA ASP A 22 13.09 -4.30 -4.90
C ASP A 22 13.24 -5.42 -3.86
N ASP A 23 14.39 -5.49 -3.19
CA ASP A 23 14.67 -6.55 -2.23
C ASP A 23 13.74 -6.54 -1.01
N ARG A 24 13.12 -5.40 -0.72
CA ARG A 24 12.37 -5.21 0.53
C ARG A 24 10.88 -5.01 0.32
N VAL A 25 10.47 -4.54 -0.86
CA VAL A 25 9.06 -4.21 -1.13
C VAL A 25 8.63 -4.69 -2.50
N ILE A 26 7.32 -4.82 -2.65
CA ILE A 26 6.68 -5.00 -3.97
C ILE A 26 5.43 -4.11 -4.01
N ALA A 27 5.22 -3.47 -5.15
CA ALA A 27 4.04 -2.64 -5.39
C ALA A 27 3.25 -3.20 -6.56
N PHE A 28 1.93 -3.23 -6.42
CA PHE A 28 1.02 -3.74 -7.44
C PHE A 28 -0.32 -3.01 -7.37
N ASP A 29 -1.04 -2.97 -8.47
CA ASP A 29 -2.34 -2.31 -8.50
C ASP A 29 -3.39 -3.10 -7.73
N ASP A 30 -4.25 -2.36 -7.00
CA ASP A 30 -5.39 -2.95 -6.30
C ASP A 30 -6.41 -3.45 -7.33
N ILE A 31 -6.94 -4.65 -7.12
CA ILE A 31 -7.95 -5.25 -8.01
C ILE A 31 -9.32 -4.60 -7.84
N GLU A 32 -9.54 -3.88 -6.75
CA GLU A 32 -10.77 -3.12 -6.49
C GLU A 32 -10.42 -1.65 -6.27
N PRO A 33 -9.99 -0.94 -7.34
CA PRO A 33 -9.46 0.40 -7.18
C PRO A 33 -10.52 1.40 -6.70
N GLN A 34 -10.11 2.28 -5.78
CA GLN A 34 -10.94 3.36 -5.26
C GLN A 34 -10.66 4.68 -5.98
N ALA A 35 -9.71 4.69 -6.91
CA ALA A 35 -9.31 5.86 -7.69
C ALA A 35 -8.76 5.36 -9.03
N PRO A 36 -8.63 6.24 -10.04
CA PRO A 36 -8.05 5.84 -11.34
C PRO A 36 -6.64 5.24 -11.20
N VAL A 37 -5.86 5.75 -10.25
CA VAL A 37 -4.61 5.12 -9.83
C VAL A 37 -4.80 4.68 -8.38
N HIS A 38 -4.65 3.39 -8.12
CA HIS A 38 -4.73 2.84 -6.78
C HIS A 38 -3.74 1.68 -6.68
N THR A 39 -2.56 1.98 -6.18
CA THR A 39 -1.45 1.04 -6.08
C THR A 39 -1.15 0.75 -4.62
N LEU A 40 -0.85 -0.49 -4.31
CA LEU A 40 -0.47 -0.94 -2.97
C LEU A 40 1.03 -1.18 -2.92
N ILE A 41 1.68 -0.73 -1.85
CA ILE A 41 3.08 -1.01 -1.57
C ILE A 41 3.12 -1.88 -0.33
N ILE A 42 3.71 -3.06 -0.42
CA ILE A 42 3.84 -3.97 0.71
C ILE A 42 5.30 -4.31 0.99
N PRO A 43 5.69 -4.46 2.26
CA PRO A 43 6.98 -5.07 2.56
C PRO A 43 6.93 -6.56 2.26
N ARG A 44 8.07 -7.13 1.87
CA ARG A 44 8.16 -8.58 1.63
C ARG A 44 8.09 -9.37 2.92
N LYS A 45 8.65 -8.80 4.02
CA LYS A 45 8.50 -9.37 5.35
C LYS A 45 7.12 -9.05 5.90
N HIS A 46 6.59 -9.92 6.72
CA HIS A 46 5.30 -9.69 7.35
C HIS A 46 5.42 -8.76 8.54
N TYR A 47 4.73 -7.63 8.45
CA TYR A 47 4.41 -6.75 9.57
C TYR A 47 2.91 -6.57 9.57
N THR A 48 2.28 -6.61 10.72
CA THR A 48 0.81 -6.47 10.78
C THR A 48 0.38 -5.05 10.41
N ASN A 49 1.02 -4.06 11.00
CA ASN A 49 0.76 -2.64 10.72
C ASN A 49 1.90 -1.79 11.28
N LEU A 50 1.72 -0.47 11.32
CA LEU A 50 2.76 0.46 11.76
C LEU A 50 3.10 0.34 13.26
N ASN A 51 2.33 -0.41 14.04
CA ASN A 51 2.62 -0.59 15.46
C ASN A 51 3.69 -1.64 15.72
N ASP A 52 4.05 -2.45 14.72
CA ASP A 52 5.09 -3.44 14.86
C ASP A 52 6.48 -2.79 14.91
N ASP A 53 7.44 -3.51 15.48
CA ASP A 53 8.85 -3.11 15.44
C ASP A 53 9.38 -3.31 14.02
N ILE A 54 9.40 -2.23 13.23
CA ILE A 54 9.81 -2.29 11.84
C ILE A 54 11.22 -1.71 11.73
N PRO A 55 12.20 -2.46 11.22
CA PRO A 55 13.54 -1.91 10.97
C PRO A 55 13.49 -0.66 10.11
N VAL A 56 14.35 0.31 10.40
CA VAL A 56 14.40 1.58 9.67
C VAL A 56 14.60 1.35 8.19
N GLU A 57 15.39 0.36 7.81
CA GLU A 57 15.66 0.02 6.41
C GLU A 57 14.38 -0.38 5.68
N ASP A 58 13.49 -1.10 6.34
CA ASP A 58 12.22 -1.51 5.76
C ASP A 58 11.25 -0.34 5.66
N LEU A 59 11.19 0.52 6.70
CA LEU A 59 10.40 1.75 6.64
C LEU A 59 10.86 2.65 5.49
N ALA A 60 12.17 2.82 5.35
CA ALA A 60 12.73 3.62 4.27
C ALA A 60 12.37 3.04 2.91
N ALA A 61 12.43 1.72 2.75
CA ALA A 61 12.10 1.06 1.49
C ALA A 61 10.61 1.22 1.16
N ILE A 62 9.73 1.05 2.15
CA ILE A 62 8.28 1.18 1.96
C ILE A 62 7.92 2.60 1.52
N PHE A 63 8.34 3.60 2.27
CA PHE A 63 7.97 4.98 1.97
C PHE A 63 8.77 5.59 0.83
N GLY A 64 10.00 5.12 0.61
CA GLY A 64 10.78 5.49 -0.58
C GLY A 64 10.14 4.98 -1.87
N ALA A 65 9.46 3.85 -1.83
CA ALA A 65 8.76 3.30 -2.98
C ALA A 65 7.58 4.18 -3.43
N VAL A 66 7.01 4.99 -2.54
CA VAL A 66 5.91 5.91 -2.90
C VAL A 66 6.32 6.81 -4.06
N GLN A 67 7.52 7.39 -3.99
CA GLN A 67 8.03 8.28 -5.03
C GLN A 67 8.19 7.55 -6.37
N HIS A 68 8.70 6.32 -6.34
CA HIS A 68 8.84 5.51 -7.54
C HIS A 68 7.49 5.17 -8.16
N VAL A 69 6.54 4.74 -7.35
CA VAL A 69 5.19 4.40 -7.79
C VAL A 69 4.50 5.62 -8.40
N ALA A 70 4.57 6.77 -7.74
CA ALA A 70 3.95 8.00 -8.23
C ALA A 70 4.49 8.39 -9.60
N ARG A 71 5.79 8.24 -9.81
CA ARG A 71 6.43 8.52 -11.09
C ARG A 71 5.98 7.54 -12.17
N ILE A 72 6.01 6.24 -11.86
CA ILE A 72 5.63 5.19 -12.80
C ILE A 72 4.16 5.33 -13.21
N LYS A 73 3.29 5.63 -12.26
CA LYS A 73 1.85 5.77 -12.51
C LYS A 73 1.45 7.15 -13.03
N GLY A 74 2.42 8.06 -13.16
CA GLY A 74 2.18 9.37 -13.76
C GLY A 74 1.39 10.35 -12.90
N VAL A 75 1.39 10.20 -11.57
CA VAL A 75 0.64 11.07 -10.67
C VAL A 75 1.55 11.98 -9.84
N GLY A 76 2.87 11.93 -10.07
CA GLY A 76 3.81 12.71 -9.27
C GLY A 76 3.58 14.20 -9.32
N ASP A 77 3.32 14.75 -10.51
CA ASP A 77 3.12 16.20 -10.69
C ASP A 77 1.72 16.64 -10.30
N SER A 78 0.68 15.87 -10.67
CA SER A 78 -0.71 16.25 -10.38
C SER A 78 -1.08 16.05 -8.92
N GLY A 79 -0.41 15.13 -8.25
CA GLY A 79 -0.65 14.87 -6.85
C GLY A 79 -1.31 13.52 -6.59
N TYR A 80 -1.11 13.03 -5.39
CA TYR A 80 -1.64 11.76 -4.95
C TYR A 80 -1.80 11.78 -3.43
N ARG A 81 -2.55 10.82 -2.93
CA ARG A 81 -2.76 10.65 -1.49
C ARG A 81 -2.21 9.29 -1.08
N THR A 82 -1.51 9.25 0.04
CA THR A 82 -1.10 7.98 0.64
C THR A 82 -1.92 7.70 1.90
N ILE A 83 -2.32 6.45 2.06
CA ILE A 83 -3.11 6.02 3.22
C ILE A 83 -2.50 4.75 3.76
N VAL A 84 -2.31 4.71 5.08
CA VAL A 84 -1.89 3.51 5.79
C VAL A 84 -2.90 3.26 6.91
N ASN A 85 -3.58 2.13 6.84
CA ASN A 85 -4.55 1.74 7.85
C ASN A 85 -3.88 0.82 8.86
N SER A 86 -4.03 1.12 10.14
CA SER A 86 -3.45 0.31 11.23
C SER A 86 -4.53 0.03 12.27
N GLY A 87 -4.93 -1.23 12.36
CA GLY A 87 -5.85 -1.72 13.37
C GLY A 87 -7.33 -1.61 13.00
N HIS A 88 -8.15 -2.01 13.95
CA HIS A 88 -9.59 -2.21 13.75
C HIS A 88 -10.32 -0.92 13.34
N ASP A 89 -10.08 0.18 14.06
CA ASP A 89 -10.85 1.41 13.82
C ASP A 89 -10.53 2.07 12.48
N SER A 90 -9.37 1.75 11.89
CA SER A 90 -9.02 2.23 10.55
C SER A 90 -9.61 1.38 9.43
N ASN A 91 -10.28 0.27 9.79
CA ASN A 91 -10.79 -0.71 8.83
C ASN A 91 -9.66 -1.38 8.03
N GLN A 92 -8.59 -1.74 8.74
CA GLN A 92 -7.52 -2.53 8.13
C GLN A 92 -8.02 -3.95 7.87
N THR A 93 -8.31 -4.27 6.61
CA THR A 93 -8.90 -5.56 6.24
C THR A 93 -7.85 -6.65 6.04
N VAL A 94 -6.70 -6.31 5.46
CA VAL A 94 -5.59 -7.25 5.30
C VAL A 94 -4.53 -6.96 6.36
N LYS A 95 -4.24 -7.96 7.19
CA LYS A 95 -3.35 -7.83 8.36
C LYS A 95 -1.88 -7.98 7.98
N HIS A 96 -1.48 -7.28 6.95
CA HIS A 96 -0.12 -7.15 6.46
C HIS A 96 0.05 -5.70 6.05
N LEU A 97 1.02 -5.02 6.63
CA LEU A 97 1.26 -3.59 6.39
C LEU A 97 1.25 -3.27 4.91
N HIS A 98 0.50 -2.26 4.52
CA HIS A 98 0.48 -1.79 3.14
C HIS A 98 0.16 -0.31 3.08
N VAL A 99 0.73 0.34 2.07
CA VAL A 99 0.52 1.76 1.80
C VAL A 99 -0.28 1.87 0.51
N HIS A 100 -1.43 2.55 0.59
CA HIS A 100 -2.20 2.89 -0.60
C HIS A 100 -1.64 4.16 -1.23
N VAL A 101 -1.45 4.14 -2.54
CA VAL A 101 -1.14 5.33 -3.34
C VAL A 101 -2.33 5.55 -4.26
N LEU A 102 -3.05 6.65 -4.06
CA LEU A 102 -4.26 6.96 -4.81
C LEU A 102 -4.11 8.28 -5.54
N GLY A 103 -4.50 8.30 -6.81
CA GLY A 103 -4.41 9.51 -7.61
C GLY A 103 -5.17 9.40 -8.91
N GLY A 104 -4.92 10.33 -9.82
CA GLY A 104 -5.49 10.32 -11.16
C GLY A 104 -6.72 11.20 -11.32
N ARG A 105 -7.24 11.78 -10.25
CA ARG A 105 -8.30 12.79 -10.29
C ARG A 105 -8.35 13.53 -8.97
N PRO A 106 -8.88 14.77 -8.95
CA PRO A 106 -8.99 15.54 -7.71
C PRO A 106 -9.84 14.81 -6.67
N MET A 107 -9.39 14.87 -5.42
CA MET A 107 -10.08 14.29 -4.27
C MET A 107 -10.74 15.38 -3.44
N ALA A 108 -11.83 15.02 -2.77
CA ALA A 108 -12.50 15.95 -1.86
C ALA A 108 -11.60 16.26 -0.67
N HIS A 109 -11.84 17.40 -0.02
CA HIS A 109 -11.09 17.82 1.16
C HIS A 109 -11.35 16.90 2.36
N GLY A 110 -12.57 16.38 2.49
CA GLY A 110 -12.90 15.46 3.57
C GLY A 110 -12.07 14.18 3.50
N MET A 111 -11.34 13.92 4.56
CA MET A 111 -10.41 12.79 4.61
C MET A 111 -10.91 11.64 5.47
N VAL A 112 -11.97 11.83 6.23
CA VAL A 112 -12.46 10.85 7.22
C VAL A 112 -13.93 10.62 7.00
N LEU A 113 -14.28 9.35 6.75
CA LEU A 113 -15.67 8.90 6.67
C LEU A 113 -15.85 7.85 7.77
N PHE A 114 -16.82 8.08 8.66
CA PHE A 114 -17.09 7.13 9.73
C PHE A 114 -18.08 6.06 9.28
N ALA A 115 -17.89 4.85 9.79
CA ALA A 115 -18.84 3.78 9.55
C ALA A 115 -20.19 4.13 10.17
N GLU A 116 -21.27 3.72 9.52
CA GLU A 116 -22.61 3.84 10.09
C GLU A 116 -22.78 2.83 11.23
N GLU A 117 -23.54 3.23 12.25
CA GLU A 117 -23.82 2.37 13.39
C GLU A 117 -24.95 1.38 13.10
#